data_ac43f24de00377bf60b7290bd9414947
#
_entry.id   ac43f24de00377bf60b7290bd9414947
#
_cell.length_a   1.000
_cell.length_b   1.000
_cell.length_c   1.000
_cell.angle_alpha   90.00
_cell.angle_beta   90.00
_cell.angle_gamma   90.00
#
_symmetry.space_group_name_H-M   'P 1'
#
loop_
_entity.id
_entity.type
_entity.pdbx_description
1 polymer ?
#
loop_
_entity_poly.entity_id
_entity_poly.type
_entity_poly.pdbx_seq_one_letter_code
_entity_poly.pdbx_strand_id
1 'polypeptide(L)'
;MKQIYLFLWAAIGVVLLSTGCSSTSAIPDGEQLYTGMKPTEYVDADKSEHATSVREELDVVLATKPNGSLFGSPTLQSPLKIGLWIWNAFSQGTTSFDKWMVKAFGTQPVLMSYANPDLHTTVGRNLLKKRGYFNGDISYSLVPQKNPKKMKLQYAVRMGQLWTIDTLDYVGFTPGQDSLISAHADEAMTRSGAPFDISTLESERQRITQLFRDNGYFYYEKGMASYLADSVSRPGTVAVNLQLLDSIDGRALRTWTIRNINVNLRRSLFEKIDTTSHGRSLRVHYNGTHSPLRRRVLSNQIKLKRGDLYSASLQEETQQRLNATGIFSQTRLSFVPIDSTEQCSQLDVVADCVFDKPYDFFIEAYGKGKTSGKFGPELIMGLTKRNAFRGGELLNFRVNGAFEWTWGRSDNQESSGMSSYEYGGEVSLQLPRLLIPFRGTAKQRHEKARRRIQEAIARGEDPATVRRRRKVYYETPMTTLRASTSVINRKA
;
A
#
# COMPACT_ATOMS: atom_id res chain seq x y z
N MET A 1 56.33 3.27 22.54
CA MET A 1 55.12 3.91 23.10
C MET A 1 53.82 3.46 22.43
N LYS A 2 53.69 3.41 21.09
CA LYS A 2 52.45 2.96 20.43
C LYS A 2 52.03 1.54 20.78
N GLN A 3 52.90 0.59 20.98
CA GLN A 3 52.56 -0.78 21.37
C GLN A 3 52.05 -0.87 22.78
N ILE A 4 52.48 -0.04 23.72
CA ILE A 4 52.02 0.01 25.10
C ILE A 4 50.56 0.50 25.15
N TYR A 5 50.22 1.50 24.34
CA TYR A 5 48.86 1.97 24.22
C TYR A 5 47.92 0.92 23.61
N LEU A 6 48.41 0.15 22.64
CA LEU A 6 47.62 -0.93 22.03
C LEU A 6 47.35 -2.07 23.03
N PHE A 7 48.37 -2.43 23.86
CA PHE A 7 48.21 -3.38 24.96
C PHE A 7 47.28 -2.87 26.07
N LEU A 8 47.39 -1.57 26.38
CA LEU A 8 46.51 -0.94 27.37
C LEU A 8 45.04 -0.91 26.88
N TRP A 9 44.81 -0.58 25.62
CA TRP A 9 43.46 -0.64 25.01
C TRP A 9 42.93 -2.06 24.91
N ALA A 10 43.78 -3.04 24.58
CA ALA A 10 43.41 -4.44 24.56
C ALA A 10 43.12 -4.97 25.98
N ALA A 11 43.93 -4.58 26.97
CA ALA A 11 43.69 -4.95 28.38
C ALA A 11 42.42 -4.31 28.95
N ILE A 12 42.16 -3.02 28.63
CA ILE A 12 40.89 -2.35 28.99
C ILE A 12 39.71 -3.03 28.31
N GLY A 13 39.86 -3.41 27.03
CA GLY A 13 38.86 -4.17 26.29
C GLY A 13 38.55 -5.54 26.94
N VAL A 14 39.57 -6.27 27.39
CA VAL A 14 39.41 -7.57 28.06
C VAL A 14 38.76 -7.43 29.45
N VAL A 15 39.17 -6.39 30.23
CA VAL A 15 38.55 -6.09 31.53
C VAL A 15 37.11 -5.65 31.39
N LEU A 16 36.75 -4.86 30.39
CA LEU A 16 35.35 -4.49 30.09
C LEU A 16 34.51 -5.69 29.63
N LEU A 17 35.12 -6.64 28.94
CA LEU A 17 34.44 -7.87 28.53
C LEU A 17 34.20 -8.85 29.70
N SER A 18 35.07 -8.85 30.72
CA SER A 18 34.93 -9.77 31.87
C SER A 18 33.94 -9.27 32.93
N THR A 19 33.77 -7.98 33.13
CA THR A 19 32.81 -7.41 34.10
C THR A 19 31.42 -7.18 33.54
N GLY A 20 31.26 -7.07 32.19
CA GLY A 20 30.01 -6.75 31.55
C GLY A 20 29.14 -7.93 31.10
N CYS A 21 29.55 -9.17 31.32
CA CYS A 21 28.85 -10.35 30.82
C CYS A 21 27.57 -10.75 31.59
N SER A 22 27.18 -10.04 32.63
CA SER A 22 25.91 -10.31 33.31
C SER A 22 24.73 -9.79 32.49
N SER A 23 23.83 -10.69 32.14
CA SER A 23 22.58 -10.34 31.45
C SER A 23 21.36 -10.26 32.40
N THR A 24 21.60 -10.36 33.71
CA THR A 24 20.52 -10.48 34.72
C THR A 24 20.76 -9.63 35.98
N SER A 25 21.84 -8.82 36.04
CA SER A 25 22.16 -8.02 37.22
C SER A 25 21.19 -6.87 37.49
N ALA A 26 20.63 -6.27 36.43
CA ALA A 26 19.70 -5.14 36.53
C ALA A 26 18.23 -5.57 36.43
N ILE A 27 17.92 -6.87 36.60
CA ILE A 27 16.53 -7.35 36.59
C ILE A 27 15.95 -7.11 37.99
N PRO A 28 14.77 -6.48 38.11
CA PRO A 28 14.08 -6.30 39.38
C PRO A 28 13.80 -7.64 40.07
N ASP A 29 13.78 -7.62 41.41
CA ASP A 29 13.46 -8.81 42.18
C ASP A 29 12.01 -9.26 41.92
N GLY A 30 11.82 -10.55 41.75
CA GLY A 30 10.54 -11.15 41.38
C GLY A 30 10.28 -11.22 39.84
N GLU A 31 11.07 -10.50 39.03
CA GLU A 31 10.94 -10.53 37.55
C GLU A 31 11.94 -11.52 36.93
N GLN A 32 11.57 -11.97 35.73
CA GLN A 32 12.37 -12.91 34.94
C GLN A 32 12.66 -12.40 33.56
N LEU A 33 13.88 -12.61 33.10
CA LEU A 33 14.29 -12.24 31.73
C LEU A 33 13.67 -13.22 30.72
N TYR A 34 12.88 -12.68 29.82
CA TYR A 34 12.42 -13.42 28.66
C TYR A 34 13.56 -13.63 27.68
N THR A 35 13.89 -14.87 27.40
CA THR A 35 15.00 -15.25 26.52
C THR A 35 14.56 -15.91 25.23
N GLY A 36 13.33 -15.62 24.78
CA GLY A 36 12.75 -16.17 23.57
C GLY A 36 11.80 -17.32 23.82
N MET A 37 11.27 -17.84 22.75
CA MET A 37 10.33 -18.97 22.78
C MET A 37 10.94 -20.22 22.17
N LYS A 38 10.42 -21.36 22.55
CA LYS A 38 10.58 -22.61 21.80
C LYS A 38 9.60 -22.61 20.63
N PRO A 39 9.83 -23.46 19.60
CA PRO A 39 8.82 -23.65 18.55
C PRO A 39 7.46 -24.01 19.17
N THR A 40 6.40 -23.42 18.59
CA THR A 40 5.03 -23.70 19.01
C THR A 40 4.71 -25.18 18.78
N GLU A 41 4.11 -25.84 19.77
CA GLU A 41 3.70 -27.24 19.71
C GLU A 41 2.24 -27.31 19.26
N TYR A 42 1.97 -27.94 18.12
CA TYR A 42 0.63 -28.16 17.60
C TYR A 42 0.24 -29.61 17.88
N VAL A 43 -0.74 -29.85 18.79
CA VAL A 43 -1.08 -31.16 19.32
C VAL A 43 -1.91 -31.99 18.32
N ASP A 44 -2.81 -31.33 17.57
CA ASP A 44 -3.78 -31.96 16.66
C ASP A 44 -3.70 -31.32 15.25
N ALA A 45 -2.49 -31.31 14.67
CA ALA A 45 -2.23 -30.60 13.44
C ALA A 45 -2.88 -31.26 12.21
N ASP A 46 -3.96 -30.64 11.71
CA ASP A 46 -4.44 -30.87 10.33
C ASP A 46 -3.41 -30.33 9.32
N LYS A 47 -3.29 -30.99 8.16
CA LYS A 47 -2.37 -30.62 7.06
C LYS A 47 -3.05 -29.84 5.94
N SER A 48 -4.30 -29.44 6.13
CA SER A 48 -5.02 -28.62 5.15
C SER A 48 -4.31 -27.26 4.94
N GLU A 49 -4.51 -26.69 3.77
CA GLU A 49 -3.98 -25.37 3.43
C GLU A 49 -4.51 -24.30 4.41
N HIS A 50 -5.80 -24.38 4.76
CA HIS A 50 -6.42 -23.49 5.74
C HIS A 50 -5.74 -23.60 7.12
N ALA A 51 -5.56 -24.83 7.64
CA ALA A 51 -4.89 -25.05 8.92
C ALA A 51 -3.43 -24.57 8.91
N THR A 52 -2.74 -24.71 7.78
CA THR A 52 -1.36 -24.23 7.62
C THR A 52 -1.31 -22.69 7.68
N SER A 53 -2.19 -22.01 6.96
CA SER A 53 -2.30 -20.54 7.01
C SER A 53 -2.62 -20.02 8.41
N VAL A 54 -3.53 -20.70 9.13
CA VAL A 54 -3.89 -20.32 10.51
C VAL A 54 -2.71 -20.52 11.47
N ARG A 55 -1.92 -21.58 11.30
CA ARG A 55 -0.69 -21.80 12.10
C ARG A 55 0.35 -20.71 11.88
N GLU A 56 0.58 -20.34 10.63
CA GLU A 56 1.52 -19.25 10.31
C GLU A 56 1.08 -17.92 10.94
N GLU A 57 -0.22 -17.63 10.91
CA GLU A 57 -0.77 -16.44 11.55
C GLU A 57 -0.68 -16.50 13.08
N LEU A 58 -0.94 -17.68 13.69
CA LEU A 58 -0.77 -17.90 15.12
C LEU A 58 0.68 -17.73 15.54
N ASP A 59 1.64 -18.28 14.80
CA ASP A 59 3.06 -18.12 15.11
C ASP A 59 3.49 -16.64 15.11
N VAL A 60 2.89 -15.82 14.25
CA VAL A 60 3.12 -14.36 14.26
C VAL A 60 2.49 -13.70 15.49
N VAL A 61 1.24 -14.08 15.84
CA VAL A 61 0.51 -13.52 16.99
C VAL A 61 1.15 -13.91 18.32
N LEU A 62 1.63 -15.13 18.45
CA LEU A 62 2.26 -15.64 19.67
C LEU A 62 3.71 -15.17 19.82
N ALA A 63 4.31 -14.63 18.75
CA ALA A 63 5.71 -14.27 18.72
C ALA A 63 6.00 -13.03 19.55
N THR A 64 6.90 -13.14 20.52
CA THR A 64 7.50 -11.99 21.21
C THR A 64 9.01 -12.00 20.97
N LYS A 65 9.55 -10.85 20.60
CA LYS A 65 10.98 -10.70 20.29
C LYS A 65 11.80 -10.59 21.57
N PRO A 66 12.78 -11.49 21.80
CA PRO A 66 13.69 -11.38 22.93
C PRO A 66 14.84 -10.40 22.65
N ASN A 67 15.58 -10.04 23.69
CA ASN A 67 16.82 -9.29 23.52
C ASN A 67 17.82 -10.09 22.65
N GLY A 68 18.42 -9.41 21.68
CA GLY A 68 19.38 -10.01 20.74
C GLY A 68 18.74 -10.90 19.67
N SER A 69 17.45 -10.73 19.39
CA SER A 69 16.76 -11.38 18.27
C SER A 69 17.48 -11.12 16.95
N LEU A 70 17.72 -12.18 16.17
CA LEU A 70 18.26 -12.07 14.81
C LEU A 70 17.11 -12.05 13.81
N PHE A 71 17.13 -11.09 12.90
CA PHE A 71 16.10 -10.88 11.87
C PHE A 71 14.66 -10.78 12.43
N GLY A 72 14.52 -10.38 13.70
CA GLY A 72 13.22 -10.30 14.36
C GLY A 72 12.63 -11.64 14.81
N SER A 73 13.38 -12.74 14.72
CA SER A 73 12.92 -14.06 15.10
C SER A 73 12.73 -14.19 16.62
N PRO A 74 11.62 -14.78 17.11
CA PRO A 74 11.40 -15.05 18.52
C PRO A 74 12.25 -16.23 19.04
N THR A 75 12.76 -17.08 18.16
CA THR A 75 13.50 -18.29 18.49
C THR A 75 15.01 -18.18 18.28
N LEU A 76 15.42 -17.39 17.26
CA LEU A 76 16.82 -17.18 16.89
C LEU A 76 17.39 -15.96 17.59
N GLN A 77 18.50 -16.15 18.31
CA GLN A 77 19.17 -15.09 19.05
C GLN A 77 20.66 -15.03 18.72
N SER A 78 21.22 -13.82 18.76
CA SER A 78 22.64 -13.62 18.74
C SER A 78 23.29 -14.15 20.04
N PRO A 79 24.41 -14.83 19.97
CA PRO A 79 25.18 -15.18 21.17
C PRO A 79 25.69 -13.93 21.91
N LEU A 80 25.94 -12.86 21.18
CA LEU A 80 26.45 -11.59 21.70
C LEU A 80 25.28 -10.62 21.91
N LYS A 81 24.80 -10.50 23.15
CA LYS A 81 23.72 -9.57 23.55
C LYS A 81 24.28 -8.24 24.04
N ILE A 82 25.08 -7.59 23.23
CA ILE A 82 25.87 -6.40 23.59
C ILE A 82 24.98 -5.29 24.22
N GLY A 83 23.85 -4.97 23.59
CA GLY A 83 22.95 -3.95 24.11
C GLY A 83 22.38 -4.26 25.49
N LEU A 84 22.07 -5.54 25.77
CA LEU A 84 21.62 -5.99 27.07
C LEU A 84 22.72 -5.93 28.10
N TRP A 85 23.96 -6.28 27.73
CA TRP A 85 25.13 -6.18 28.64
C TRP A 85 25.42 -4.74 29.01
N ILE A 86 25.39 -3.82 28.05
CA ILE A 86 25.56 -2.39 28.29
C ILE A 86 24.46 -1.90 29.22
N TRP A 87 23.22 -2.26 28.98
CA TRP A 87 22.12 -1.90 29.89
C TRP A 87 22.39 -2.38 31.32
N ASN A 88 22.74 -3.65 31.51
CA ASN A 88 23.01 -4.22 32.82
C ASN A 88 24.21 -3.59 33.54
N ALA A 89 25.22 -3.15 32.77
CA ALA A 89 26.41 -2.51 33.33
C ALA A 89 26.20 -1.04 33.75
N PHE A 90 25.41 -0.30 32.98
CA PHE A 90 25.35 1.17 33.11
C PHE A 90 23.97 1.73 33.52
N SER A 91 22.90 0.91 33.54
CA SER A 91 21.53 1.40 33.81
C SER A 91 21.34 1.95 35.23
N GLN A 92 22.12 1.49 36.19
CA GLN A 92 22.09 1.95 37.58
C GLN A 92 23.12 3.07 37.87
N GLY A 93 23.95 3.42 36.87
CA GLY A 93 24.95 4.48 37.01
C GLY A 93 24.33 5.87 36.95
N THR A 94 24.89 6.78 37.73
CA THR A 94 24.38 8.16 37.89
C THR A 94 25.12 9.16 37.01
N THR A 95 26.27 8.77 36.43
CA THR A 95 27.14 9.68 35.65
C THR A 95 26.54 10.01 34.29
N SER A 96 26.95 11.14 33.71
CA SER A 96 26.54 11.53 32.36
C SER A 96 27.01 10.52 31.30
N PHE A 97 28.14 9.85 31.54
CA PHE A 97 28.67 8.80 30.70
C PHE A 97 27.78 7.55 30.72
N ASP A 98 27.33 7.10 31.89
CA ASP A 98 26.46 5.95 32.02
C ASP A 98 25.13 6.17 31.28
N LYS A 99 24.54 7.35 31.48
CA LYS A 99 23.29 7.75 30.77
C LYS A 99 23.48 7.78 29.24
N TRP A 100 24.63 8.28 28.79
CA TRP A 100 24.95 8.31 27.37
C TRP A 100 25.15 6.92 26.80
N MET A 101 25.88 6.03 27.49
CA MET A 101 26.09 4.64 27.08
C MET A 101 24.79 3.88 26.98
N VAL A 102 23.91 3.99 27.97
CA VAL A 102 22.59 3.37 27.95
C VAL A 102 21.72 3.90 26.81
N LYS A 103 21.73 5.23 26.60
CA LYS A 103 20.94 5.84 25.53
C LYS A 103 21.43 5.50 24.13
N ALA A 104 22.76 5.42 23.93
CA ALA A 104 23.34 5.18 22.59
C ALA A 104 23.39 3.70 22.21
N PHE A 105 23.64 2.81 23.18
CA PHE A 105 23.93 1.40 22.91
C PHE A 105 23.19 0.42 23.80
N GLY A 106 22.54 0.88 24.87
CA GLY A 106 21.80 0.02 25.80
C GLY A 106 20.48 -0.46 25.21
N THR A 107 20.12 -1.71 25.48
CA THR A 107 18.81 -2.26 25.16
C THR A 107 18.16 -2.76 26.45
N GLN A 108 16.98 -2.26 26.76
CA GLN A 108 16.24 -2.69 27.95
C GLN A 108 15.98 -4.20 27.96
N PRO A 109 16.06 -4.87 29.13
CA PRO A 109 15.70 -6.27 29.24
C PRO A 109 14.21 -6.46 28.94
N VAL A 110 13.90 -7.41 28.08
CA VAL A 110 12.52 -7.86 27.85
C VAL A 110 12.19 -8.81 29.00
N LEU A 111 11.34 -8.33 29.92
CA LEU A 111 10.89 -9.12 31.06
C LEU A 111 9.72 -10.02 30.68
N MET A 112 9.44 -11.05 31.47
CA MET A 112 8.33 -11.97 31.24
C MET A 112 6.97 -11.25 31.35
N SER A 113 6.85 -10.24 32.22
CA SER A 113 5.70 -9.35 32.32
C SER A 113 5.41 -8.58 31.02
N TYR A 114 6.45 -8.15 30.29
CA TYR A 114 6.30 -7.50 28.99
C TYR A 114 5.98 -8.50 27.86
N ALA A 115 6.47 -9.75 27.98
CA ALA A 115 6.14 -10.80 27.01
C ALA A 115 4.66 -11.20 27.09
N ASN A 116 4.01 -10.92 28.20
CA ASN A 116 2.57 -11.05 28.47
C ASN A 116 1.90 -12.27 27.79
N PRO A 117 2.27 -13.50 28.17
CA PRO A 117 1.78 -14.70 27.51
C PRO A 117 0.26 -14.89 27.60
N ASP A 118 -0.37 -14.37 28.65
CA ASP A 118 -1.82 -14.45 28.85
C ASP A 118 -2.57 -13.64 27.79
N LEU A 119 -2.05 -12.44 27.43
CA LEU A 119 -2.60 -11.65 26.34
C LEU A 119 -2.46 -12.37 25.01
N HIS A 120 -1.28 -12.91 24.72
CA HIS A 120 -1.02 -13.63 23.47
C HIS A 120 -1.88 -14.89 23.35
N THR A 121 -2.09 -15.66 24.43
CA THR A 121 -3.00 -16.82 24.41
C THR A 121 -4.44 -16.39 24.16
N THR A 122 -4.89 -15.31 24.78
CA THR A 122 -6.25 -14.78 24.58
C THR A 122 -6.47 -14.31 23.15
N VAL A 123 -5.51 -13.58 22.57
CA VAL A 123 -5.57 -13.12 21.17
C VAL A 123 -5.53 -14.31 20.21
N GLY A 124 -4.67 -15.29 20.49
CA GLY A 124 -4.57 -16.51 19.69
C GLY A 124 -5.86 -17.35 19.72
N ARG A 125 -6.51 -17.52 20.89
CA ARG A 125 -7.81 -18.18 20.98
C ARG A 125 -8.89 -17.45 20.18
N ASN A 126 -8.89 -16.13 20.23
CA ASN A 126 -9.81 -15.33 19.43
C ASN A 126 -9.53 -15.49 17.93
N LEU A 127 -8.28 -15.59 17.53
CA LEU A 127 -7.89 -15.90 16.15
C LEU A 127 -8.41 -17.27 15.72
N LEU A 128 -8.22 -18.31 16.53
CA LEU A 128 -8.75 -19.65 16.25
C LEU A 128 -10.26 -19.60 16.00
N LYS A 129 -11.01 -18.94 16.88
CA LYS A 129 -12.48 -18.78 16.72
C LYS A 129 -12.85 -18.05 15.43
N LYS A 130 -12.11 -16.99 15.08
CA LYS A 130 -12.33 -16.25 13.84
C LYS A 130 -12.09 -17.06 12.58
N ARG A 131 -11.20 -18.07 12.69
CA ARG A 131 -10.80 -18.96 11.60
C ARG A 131 -11.54 -20.30 11.61
N GLY A 132 -12.64 -20.42 12.38
CA GLY A 132 -13.52 -21.59 12.41
C GLY A 132 -13.13 -22.69 13.41
N TYR A 133 -12.13 -22.47 14.24
CA TYR A 133 -11.74 -23.40 15.31
C TYR A 133 -12.36 -22.95 16.64
N PHE A 134 -13.69 -23.13 16.80
CA PHE A 134 -14.44 -22.63 17.96
C PHE A 134 -14.01 -23.26 19.28
N ASN A 135 -13.58 -24.54 19.25
CA ASN A 135 -13.10 -25.30 20.39
C ASN A 135 -11.58 -25.26 20.53
N GLY A 136 -10.91 -24.40 19.75
CA GLY A 136 -9.46 -24.25 19.83
C GLY A 136 -9.02 -23.66 21.17
N ASP A 137 -7.93 -24.18 21.71
CA ASP A 137 -7.33 -23.71 22.96
C ASP A 137 -5.83 -23.54 22.83
N ILE A 138 -5.30 -22.57 23.54
CA ILE A 138 -3.87 -22.26 23.59
C ILE A 138 -3.46 -22.17 25.06
N SER A 139 -2.46 -22.96 25.41
CA SER A 139 -1.80 -22.90 26.70
C SER A 139 -0.33 -22.54 26.55
N TYR A 140 0.29 -22.08 27.62
CA TYR A 140 1.71 -21.82 27.63
C TYR A 140 2.37 -22.42 28.87
N SER A 141 3.66 -22.67 28.76
CA SER A 141 4.51 -23.10 29.88
C SER A 141 5.79 -22.27 29.91
N LEU A 142 6.24 -21.98 31.12
CA LEU A 142 7.52 -21.35 31.36
C LEU A 142 8.60 -22.40 31.49
N VAL A 143 9.61 -22.32 30.61
CA VAL A 143 10.72 -23.27 30.59
C VAL A 143 11.93 -22.62 31.25
N PRO A 144 12.30 -23.04 32.47
CA PRO A 144 13.46 -22.52 33.18
C PRO A 144 14.75 -22.88 32.46
N GLN A 145 15.71 -21.95 32.53
CA GLN A 145 17.07 -22.19 32.04
C GLN A 145 18.04 -22.48 33.21
N LYS A 146 19.32 -22.74 32.90
CA LYS A 146 20.35 -22.93 33.93
C LYS A 146 20.42 -21.79 34.96
N ASN A 147 20.11 -20.56 34.53
CA ASN A 147 19.97 -19.42 35.42
C ASN A 147 18.47 -19.22 35.73
N PRO A 148 18.05 -19.27 37.03
CA PRO A 148 16.64 -19.16 37.42
C PRO A 148 15.99 -17.81 37.10
N LYS A 149 16.78 -16.76 36.91
CA LYS A 149 16.29 -15.45 36.42
C LYS A 149 16.03 -15.42 34.92
N LYS A 150 16.23 -16.54 34.16
CA LYS A 150 16.04 -16.65 32.72
C LYS A 150 14.99 -17.67 32.37
N MET A 151 13.99 -17.29 31.60
CA MET A 151 12.90 -18.15 31.17
C MET A 151 12.72 -18.10 29.66
N LYS A 152 12.29 -19.22 29.11
CA LYS A 152 11.73 -19.33 27.75
C LYS A 152 10.23 -19.59 27.83
N LEU A 153 9.49 -19.15 26.82
CA LEU A 153 8.10 -19.52 26.62
C LEU A 153 8.01 -20.73 25.68
N GLN A 154 7.04 -21.58 25.95
CA GLN A 154 6.60 -22.63 25.03
C GLN A 154 5.08 -22.58 24.97
N TYR A 155 4.53 -22.38 23.78
CA TYR A 155 3.10 -22.45 23.56
C TYR A 155 2.71 -23.84 23.06
N ALA A 156 1.58 -24.34 23.55
CA ALA A 156 0.92 -25.54 23.05
C ALA A 156 -0.45 -25.15 22.52
N VAL A 157 -0.67 -25.42 21.25
CA VAL A 157 -1.90 -25.08 20.53
C VAL A 157 -2.64 -26.37 20.20
N ARG A 158 -3.90 -26.43 20.62
CA ARG A 158 -4.88 -27.42 20.19
C ARG A 158 -5.90 -26.70 19.32
N MET A 159 -5.89 -26.98 18.03
CA MET A 159 -6.81 -26.32 17.10
C MET A 159 -8.24 -26.83 17.24
N GLY A 160 -8.40 -28.13 17.45
CA GLY A 160 -9.71 -28.78 17.51
C GLY A 160 -10.36 -28.95 16.14
N GLN A 161 -11.64 -29.22 16.12
CA GLN A 161 -12.39 -29.44 14.89
C GLN A 161 -12.59 -28.12 14.13
N LEU A 162 -12.33 -28.14 12.83
CA LEU A 162 -12.68 -27.05 11.93
C LEU A 162 -14.18 -27.07 11.64
N TRP A 163 -14.82 -25.94 11.83
CA TRP A 163 -16.22 -25.74 11.48
C TRP A 163 -16.33 -25.20 10.05
N THR A 164 -17.35 -25.69 9.33
CA THR A 164 -17.62 -25.32 7.95
C THR A 164 -18.93 -24.59 7.82
N ILE A 165 -19.09 -23.84 6.73
CA ILE A 165 -20.34 -23.14 6.41
C ILE A 165 -21.36 -24.19 5.92
N ASP A 166 -22.53 -24.27 6.57
CA ASP A 166 -23.67 -25.11 6.14
C ASP A 166 -24.38 -24.44 4.95
N THR A 167 -24.91 -23.23 5.18
CA THR A 167 -25.57 -22.42 4.16
C THR A 167 -25.04 -20.99 4.20
N LEU A 168 -25.05 -20.32 3.04
CA LEU A 168 -24.81 -18.88 2.92
C LEU A 168 -25.99 -18.28 2.16
N ASP A 169 -26.86 -17.57 2.89
CA ASP A 169 -28.04 -16.96 2.34
C ASP A 169 -27.97 -15.42 2.40
N TYR A 170 -28.66 -14.78 1.47
CA TYR A 170 -28.74 -13.32 1.38
C TYR A 170 -30.20 -12.91 1.64
N VAL A 171 -30.46 -12.15 2.71
CA VAL A 171 -31.81 -11.92 3.23
C VAL A 171 -32.12 -10.43 3.29
N GLY A 172 -33.35 -10.07 2.88
CA GLY A 172 -33.88 -8.72 3.03
C GLY A 172 -33.44 -7.74 1.94
N PHE A 173 -32.75 -8.19 0.90
CA PHE A 173 -32.36 -7.36 -0.22
C PHE A 173 -33.52 -7.04 -1.15
N THR A 174 -33.44 -5.95 -1.90
CA THR A 174 -34.45 -5.59 -2.91
C THR A 174 -34.37 -6.54 -4.11
N PRO A 175 -35.43 -6.71 -4.90
CA PRO A 175 -35.40 -7.59 -6.08
C PRO A 175 -34.29 -7.29 -7.08
N GLY A 176 -33.94 -5.99 -7.22
CA GLY A 176 -32.82 -5.58 -8.07
C GLY A 176 -31.46 -5.99 -7.52
N GLN A 177 -31.27 -5.92 -6.20
CA GLN A 177 -30.08 -6.38 -5.51
C GLN A 177 -29.93 -7.89 -5.54
N ASP A 178 -31.03 -8.63 -5.29
CA ASP A 178 -31.06 -10.10 -5.36
C ASP A 178 -30.73 -10.62 -6.76
N SER A 179 -31.24 -9.95 -7.79
CA SER A 179 -30.88 -10.27 -9.18
C SER A 179 -29.38 -10.07 -9.45
N LEU A 180 -28.76 -9.03 -8.89
CA LEU A 180 -27.31 -8.79 -9.01
C LEU A 180 -26.50 -9.85 -8.27
N ILE A 181 -26.90 -10.20 -7.04
CA ILE A 181 -26.24 -11.25 -6.25
C ILE A 181 -26.27 -12.57 -7.03
N SER A 182 -27.45 -12.96 -7.50
CA SER A 182 -27.67 -14.22 -8.24
C SER A 182 -26.87 -14.26 -9.55
N ALA A 183 -26.80 -13.14 -10.27
CA ALA A 183 -26.04 -13.04 -11.52
C ALA A 183 -24.52 -13.16 -11.34
N HIS A 184 -24.00 -12.93 -10.13
CA HIS A 184 -22.58 -12.99 -9.78
C HIS A 184 -22.29 -13.99 -8.65
N ALA A 185 -23.13 -15.02 -8.53
CA ALA A 185 -23.00 -16.04 -7.48
C ALA A 185 -21.73 -16.90 -7.64
N ASP A 186 -21.23 -17.07 -8.86
CA ASP A 186 -19.98 -17.76 -9.19
C ASP A 186 -18.74 -17.03 -8.69
N GLU A 187 -18.83 -15.71 -8.48
CA GLU A 187 -17.76 -14.87 -7.94
C GLU A 187 -17.72 -14.84 -6.40
N ALA A 188 -18.63 -15.54 -5.71
CA ALA A 188 -18.70 -15.55 -4.24
C ALA A 188 -17.39 -16.02 -3.62
N MET A 189 -16.94 -15.29 -2.60
CA MET A 189 -15.67 -15.58 -1.89
C MET A 189 -15.76 -16.81 -1.00
N THR A 190 -16.99 -17.23 -0.64
CA THR A 190 -17.24 -18.42 0.15
C THR A 190 -18.56 -19.09 -0.28
N ARG A 191 -18.73 -20.34 0.12
CA ARG A 191 -19.90 -21.17 -0.23
C ARG A 191 -20.11 -22.27 0.81
N SER A 192 -21.25 -22.94 0.74
CA SER A 192 -21.53 -24.12 1.55
C SER A 192 -20.41 -25.16 1.45
N GLY A 193 -20.02 -25.75 2.58
CA GLY A 193 -18.90 -26.67 2.73
C GLY A 193 -17.52 -26.03 2.87
N ALA A 194 -17.38 -24.73 2.64
CA ALA A 194 -16.10 -24.04 2.86
C ALA A 194 -15.81 -23.87 4.38
N PRO A 195 -14.55 -23.74 4.79
CA PRO A 195 -14.18 -23.38 6.15
C PRO A 195 -14.89 -22.10 6.62
N PHE A 196 -15.38 -22.10 7.85
CA PHE A 196 -15.89 -20.87 8.45
C PHE A 196 -14.70 -19.94 8.74
N ASP A 197 -14.69 -18.76 8.12
CA ASP A 197 -13.66 -17.77 8.27
C ASP A 197 -14.24 -16.37 8.19
N ILE A 198 -14.15 -15.63 9.30
CA ILE A 198 -14.69 -14.27 9.37
C ILE A 198 -14.02 -13.34 8.36
N SER A 199 -12.74 -13.53 8.04
CA SER A 199 -12.05 -12.69 7.07
C SER A 199 -12.58 -12.90 5.65
N THR A 200 -12.93 -14.14 5.32
CA THR A 200 -13.55 -14.50 4.03
C THR A 200 -14.97 -13.95 3.94
N LEU A 201 -15.75 -14.07 5.02
CA LEU A 201 -17.09 -13.49 5.11
C LEU A 201 -17.04 -11.95 4.97
N GLU A 202 -16.08 -11.29 5.62
CA GLU A 202 -15.89 -9.84 5.47
C GLU A 202 -15.49 -9.44 4.04
N SER A 203 -14.71 -10.26 3.37
CA SER A 203 -14.36 -10.08 1.96
C SER A 203 -15.56 -10.24 1.05
N GLU A 204 -16.42 -11.22 1.33
CA GLU A 204 -17.71 -11.41 0.62
C GLU A 204 -18.63 -10.21 0.83
N ARG A 205 -18.78 -9.72 2.05
CA ARG A 205 -19.56 -8.50 2.34
C ARG A 205 -19.00 -7.28 1.60
N GLN A 206 -17.69 -7.17 1.50
CA GLN A 206 -17.03 -6.12 0.72
C GLN A 206 -17.28 -6.28 -0.79
N ARG A 207 -17.24 -7.52 -1.31
CA ARG A 207 -17.57 -7.83 -2.71
C ARG A 207 -18.99 -7.41 -3.05
N ILE A 208 -19.98 -7.79 -2.22
CA ILE A 208 -21.40 -7.41 -2.40
C ILE A 208 -21.55 -5.88 -2.36
N THR A 209 -20.86 -5.21 -1.43
CA THR A 209 -20.89 -3.75 -1.36
C THR A 209 -20.35 -3.13 -2.65
N GLN A 210 -19.22 -3.63 -3.17
CA GLN A 210 -18.63 -3.14 -4.42
C GLN A 210 -19.54 -3.45 -5.61
N LEU A 211 -20.11 -4.65 -5.67
CA LEU A 211 -21.07 -5.06 -6.70
C LEU A 211 -22.25 -4.08 -6.78
N PHE A 212 -22.87 -3.75 -5.67
CA PHE A 212 -23.97 -2.79 -5.64
C PHE A 212 -23.51 -1.39 -6.04
N ARG A 213 -22.41 -0.91 -5.49
CA ARG A 213 -21.88 0.41 -5.82
C ARG A 213 -21.46 0.54 -7.28
N ASP A 214 -21.06 -0.54 -7.92
CA ASP A 214 -20.73 -0.54 -9.35
C ASP A 214 -21.95 -0.60 -10.26
N ASN A 215 -23.11 -0.99 -9.70
CA ASN A 215 -24.37 -1.08 -10.40
C ASN A 215 -25.40 0.01 -9.99
N GLY A 216 -24.91 1.14 -9.52
CA GLY A 216 -25.73 2.34 -9.31
C GLY A 216 -26.13 2.65 -7.87
N TYR A 217 -25.90 1.78 -6.90
CA TYR A 217 -26.31 2.02 -5.52
C TYR A 217 -25.31 2.95 -4.80
N PHE A 218 -25.38 4.23 -5.10
CA PHE A 218 -24.41 5.24 -4.66
C PHE A 218 -24.28 5.35 -3.13
N TYR A 219 -25.40 5.34 -2.42
CA TYR A 219 -25.44 5.47 -0.96
C TYR A 219 -25.28 4.15 -0.21
N TYR A 220 -25.16 3.03 -0.93
CA TYR A 220 -24.98 1.74 -0.25
C TYR A 220 -23.59 1.64 0.39
N GLU A 221 -23.55 1.28 1.66
CA GLU A 221 -22.32 1.13 2.44
C GLU A 221 -22.22 -0.26 3.07
N LYS A 222 -21.00 -0.72 3.32
CA LYS A 222 -20.72 -2.03 3.91
C LYS A 222 -21.47 -2.28 5.23
N GLY A 223 -21.63 -1.24 6.05
CA GLY A 223 -22.33 -1.31 7.33
C GLY A 223 -23.84 -1.55 7.25
N MET A 224 -24.45 -1.47 6.06
CA MET A 224 -25.89 -1.66 5.86
C MET A 224 -26.34 -3.12 5.84
N ALA A 225 -25.42 -4.06 5.74
CA ALA A 225 -25.68 -5.48 5.89
C ALA A 225 -24.78 -6.08 6.96
N SER A 226 -25.29 -7.05 7.72
CA SER A 226 -24.53 -7.77 8.73
C SER A 226 -24.76 -9.26 8.62
N TYR A 227 -23.80 -10.04 9.16
CA TYR A 227 -23.96 -11.48 9.23
C TYR A 227 -24.73 -11.89 10.48
N LEU A 228 -25.71 -12.76 10.29
CA LEU A 228 -26.31 -13.55 11.33
C LEU A 228 -25.84 -15.00 11.16
N ALA A 229 -25.22 -15.57 12.18
CA ALA A 229 -24.65 -16.90 12.14
C ALA A 229 -25.29 -17.80 13.19
N ASP A 230 -25.81 -18.95 12.79
CA ASP A 230 -26.31 -19.99 13.67
C ASP A 230 -25.31 -21.16 13.71
N SER A 231 -24.72 -21.35 14.87
CA SER A 231 -23.79 -22.43 15.18
C SER A 231 -24.37 -23.48 16.13
N VAL A 232 -25.65 -23.36 16.49
CA VAL A 232 -26.30 -24.21 17.49
C VAL A 232 -27.08 -25.35 16.84
N SER A 233 -27.78 -25.08 15.74
CA SER A 233 -28.69 -26.03 15.09
C SER A 233 -27.97 -27.28 14.57
N ARG A 234 -26.74 -27.20 14.14
CA ARG A 234 -25.92 -28.33 13.64
C ARG A 234 -24.49 -28.25 14.14
N PRO A 235 -24.08 -29.09 15.08
CA PRO A 235 -22.70 -29.13 15.58
C PRO A 235 -21.67 -29.36 14.45
N GLY A 236 -20.61 -28.57 14.43
CA GLY A 236 -19.55 -28.66 13.42
C GLY A 236 -19.79 -27.86 12.15
N THR A 237 -20.98 -27.25 11.99
CA THR A 237 -21.30 -26.37 10.87
C THR A 237 -21.94 -25.07 11.35
N VAL A 238 -21.94 -24.04 10.50
CA VAL A 238 -22.54 -22.73 10.76
C VAL A 238 -23.41 -22.33 9.59
N ALA A 239 -24.70 -22.11 9.85
CA ALA A 239 -25.58 -21.44 8.86
C ALA A 239 -25.35 -19.93 8.95
N VAL A 240 -25.08 -19.30 7.80
CA VAL A 240 -24.69 -17.89 7.72
C VAL A 240 -25.65 -17.14 6.82
N ASN A 241 -26.27 -16.08 7.32
CA ASN A 241 -27.13 -15.20 6.57
C ASN A 241 -26.52 -13.81 6.51
N LEU A 242 -26.26 -13.29 5.30
CA LEU A 242 -25.97 -11.87 5.13
C LEU A 242 -27.31 -11.13 5.05
N GLN A 243 -27.66 -10.43 6.11
CA GLN A 243 -28.94 -9.76 6.26
C GLN A 243 -28.80 -8.26 6.12
N LEU A 244 -29.67 -7.65 5.32
CA LEU A 244 -29.82 -6.21 5.25
C LEU A 244 -30.45 -5.70 6.56
N LEU A 245 -29.97 -4.59 7.10
CA LEU A 245 -30.51 -3.99 8.32
C LEU A 245 -31.89 -3.37 8.08
N ASP A 246 -32.77 -3.41 9.09
CA ASP A 246 -34.15 -2.96 8.96
C ASP A 246 -34.34 -1.44 8.76
N SER A 247 -33.39 -0.63 9.27
CA SER A 247 -33.46 0.84 9.24
C SER A 247 -32.47 1.45 8.27
N ILE A 248 -32.66 1.22 6.98
CA ILE A 248 -31.81 1.78 5.92
C ILE A 248 -32.53 2.89 5.18
N ASP A 249 -31.82 3.98 4.92
CA ASP A 249 -32.32 5.07 4.08
C ASP A 249 -32.69 4.54 2.68
N GLY A 250 -33.92 4.81 2.23
CA GLY A 250 -34.41 4.42 0.91
C GLY A 250 -33.54 4.89 -0.26
N ARG A 251 -32.72 5.92 -0.06
CA ARG A 251 -31.71 6.37 -1.04
C ARG A 251 -30.62 5.34 -1.30
N ALA A 252 -30.30 4.50 -0.33
CA ALA A 252 -29.30 3.44 -0.46
C ALA A 252 -29.84 2.20 -1.19
N LEU A 253 -31.16 2.03 -1.23
CA LEU A 253 -31.84 0.88 -1.83
C LEU A 253 -32.22 1.08 -3.31
N ARG A 254 -31.88 2.22 -3.89
CA ARG A 254 -32.17 2.54 -5.30
C ARG A 254 -30.92 2.89 -6.08
N THR A 255 -31.02 2.76 -7.39
CA THR A 255 -29.93 3.07 -8.32
C THR A 255 -29.91 4.56 -8.67
N TRP A 256 -28.72 5.09 -8.88
CA TRP A 256 -28.44 6.49 -9.20
C TRP A 256 -27.79 6.60 -10.57
N THR A 257 -28.25 7.56 -11.37
CA THR A 257 -27.73 7.86 -12.71
C THR A 257 -26.99 9.17 -12.74
N ILE A 258 -25.98 9.27 -13.58
CA ILE A 258 -25.18 10.50 -13.77
C ILE A 258 -25.89 11.43 -14.76
N ARG A 259 -26.28 12.62 -14.31
CA ARG A 259 -26.92 13.62 -15.17
C ARG A 259 -25.91 14.51 -15.89
N ASN A 260 -25.05 15.20 -15.15
CA ASN A 260 -24.05 16.09 -15.72
C ASN A 260 -22.68 15.81 -15.11
N ILE A 261 -21.63 16.17 -15.85
CA ILE A 261 -20.25 16.13 -15.38
C ILE A 261 -19.69 17.53 -15.52
N ASN A 262 -19.40 18.15 -14.39
CA ASN A 262 -18.84 19.47 -14.26
C ASN A 262 -17.38 19.35 -13.82
N VAL A 263 -16.48 20.03 -14.51
CA VAL A 263 -15.05 20.04 -14.19
C VAL A 263 -14.61 21.46 -13.90
N ASN A 264 -14.23 21.72 -12.68
CA ASN A 264 -13.72 22.99 -12.22
C ASN A 264 -12.19 22.98 -12.32
N LEU A 265 -11.64 23.85 -13.15
CA LEU A 265 -10.20 24.04 -13.31
C LEU A 265 -9.77 25.31 -12.59
N ARG A 266 -8.95 25.17 -11.55
CA ARG A 266 -8.48 26.28 -10.70
C ARG A 266 -6.96 26.31 -10.62
N ARG A 267 -6.38 27.50 -10.53
CA ARG A 267 -4.95 27.70 -10.24
C ARG A 267 -4.67 27.71 -8.74
N SER A 268 -5.65 28.06 -7.94
CA SER A 268 -5.63 27.99 -6.49
C SER A 268 -6.99 27.56 -5.95
N LEU A 269 -7.06 27.05 -4.73
CA LEU A 269 -8.29 26.56 -4.08
C LEU A 269 -9.39 27.64 -4.03
N PHE A 270 -9.01 28.91 -3.88
CA PHE A 270 -9.92 30.03 -3.70
C PHE A 270 -10.17 30.83 -4.98
N GLU A 271 -9.63 30.39 -6.12
CA GLU A 271 -9.84 31.06 -7.39
C GLU A 271 -11.32 31.04 -7.78
N LYS A 272 -11.89 32.21 -8.08
CA LYS A 272 -13.26 32.32 -8.58
C LYS A 272 -13.30 31.83 -10.03
N ILE A 273 -14.36 31.12 -10.35
CA ILE A 273 -14.64 30.64 -11.70
C ILE A 273 -15.66 31.58 -12.33
N ASP A 274 -15.35 32.15 -13.51
CA ASP A 274 -16.18 33.08 -14.22
C ASP A 274 -16.66 32.57 -15.57
N THR A 275 -16.00 31.59 -16.13
CA THR A 275 -16.26 31.13 -17.50
C THR A 275 -16.67 29.65 -17.51
N THR A 276 -17.70 29.34 -18.32
CA THR A 276 -18.16 27.98 -18.55
C THR A 276 -18.10 27.61 -20.02
N SER A 277 -17.41 26.54 -20.34
CA SER A 277 -17.36 25.94 -21.68
C SER A 277 -18.21 24.70 -21.76
N HIS A 278 -19.30 24.76 -22.51
CA HIS A 278 -20.21 23.63 -22.70
C HIS A 278 -19.70 22.61 -23.73
N GLY A 279 -19.82 21.33 -23.40
CA GLY A 279 -19.52 20.19 -24.29
C GLY A 279 -20.57 19.11 -24.19
N ARG A 280 -20.59 18.18 -25.18
CA ARG A 280 -21.56 17.06 -25.18
C ARG A 280 -21.43 16.14 -23.98
N SER A 281 -20.20 15.86 -23.53
CA SER A 281 -19.90 14.90 -22.48
C SER A 281 -19.63 15.52 -21.11
N LEU A 282 -19.10 16.76 -21.09
CA LEU A 282 -18.73 17.45 -19.85
C LEU A 282 -18.79 18.98 -20.01
N ARG A 283 -19.02 19.67 -18.91
CA ARG A 283 -18.91 21.12 -18.78
C ARG A 283 -17.60 21.44 -18.07
N VAL A 284 -16.87 22.42 -18.61
CA VAL A 284 -15.59 22.85 -18.00
C VAL A 284 -15.74 24.29 -17.53
N HIS A 285 -15.47 24.49 -16.26
CA HIS A 285 -15.52 25.77 -15.58
C HIS A 285 -14.09 26.23 -15.27
N TYR A 286 -13.74 27.45 -15.58
CA TYR A 286 -12.40 28.01 -15.40
C TYR A 286 -12.45 29.54 -15.29
N ASN A 287 -11.33 30.19 -14.98
CA ASN A 287 -11.18 31.62 -14.97
C ASN A 287 -10.43 32.09 -16.24
N GLY A 288 -10.93 33.12 -16.89
CA GLY A 288 -10.32 33.80 -18.05
C GLY A 288 -10.89 33.36 -19.41
N THR A 289 -10.33 33.87 -20.48
CA THR A 289 -10.86 33.75 -21.86
C THR A 289 -10.65 32.37 -22.48
N HIS A 290 -9.66 31.64 -22.03
CA HIS A 290 -9.32 30.35 -22.63
C HIS A 290 -9.11 29.26 -21.54
N SER A 291 -9.70 28.07 -21.77
CA SER A 291 -9.50 26.96 -20.87
C SER A 291 -8.00 26.62 -20.73
N PRO A 292 -7.47 26.51 -19.51
CA PRO A 292 -6.07 26.17 -19.27
C PRO A 292 -5.71 24.74 -19.72
N LEU A 293 -6.69 23.87 -19.93
CA LEU A 293 -6.50 22.50 -20.39
C LEU A 293 -7.46 22.18 -21.53
N ARG A 294 -6.99 21.44 -22.55
CA ARG A 294 -7.85 21.04 -23.66
C ARG A 294 -8.90 20.04 -23.17
N ARG A 295 -10.16 20.25 -23.53
CA ARG A 295 -11.29 19.38 -23.13
C ARG A 295 -11.04 17.90 -23.43
N ARG A 296 -10.39 17.59 -24.56
CA ARG A 296 -10.08 16.22 -24.96
C ARG A 296 -9.22 15.48 -23.91
N VAL A 297 -8.34 16.18 -23.21
CA VAL A 297 -7.52 15.60 -22.13
C VAL A 297 -8.42 15.15 -21.00
N LEU A 298 -9.30 16.04 -20.52
CA LEU A 298 -10.26 15.72 -19.47
C LEU A 298 -11.20 14.57 -19.86
N SER A 299 -11.78 14.62 -21.08
CA SER A 299 -12.69 13.56 -21.53
C SER A 299 -12.01 12.18 -21.72
N ASN A 300 -10.70 12.14 -21.87
CA ASN A 300 -9.96 10.89 -21.89
C ASN A 300 -9.72 10.33 -20.50
N GLN A 301 -9.57 11.19 -19.50
CA GLN A 301 -9.31 10.78 -18.12
C GLN A 301 -10.60 10.44 -17.37
N ILE A 302 -11.66 11.19 -17.60
CA ILE A 302 -12.97 10.97 -16.97
C ILE A 302 -13.66 9.77 -17.65
N LYS A 303 -13.88 8.69 -16.89
CA LYS A 303 -14.51 7.46 -17.38
C LYS A 303 -16.02 7.43 -17.17
N LEU A 304 -16.48 8.23 -16.25
CA LEU A 304 -17.91 8.47 -16.02
C LEU A 304 -18.55 9.10 -17.26
N LYS A 305 -19.78 8.74 -17.54
CA LYS A 305 -20.53 9.25 -18.68
C LYS A 305 -21.92 9.71 -18.23
N ARG A 306 -22.43 10.73 -18.91
CA ARG A 306 -23.78 11.19 -18.74
C ARG A 306 -24.79 10.11 -19.14
N GLY A 307 -25.78 9.85 -18.32
CA GLY A 307 -26.82 8.85 -18.51
C GLY A 307 -26.46 7.45 -18.06
N ASP A 308 -25.20 7.17 -17.71
CA ASP A 308 -24.81 5.88 -17.17
C ASP A 308 -25.19 5.80 -15.67
N LEU A 309 -25.34 4.59 -15.16
CA LEU A 309 -25.43 4.33 -13.72
C LEU A 309 -24.14 4.77 -13.02
N TYR A 310 -24.26 5.17 -11.77
CA TYR A 310 -23.09 5.38 -10.93
C TYR A 310 -22.28 4.08 -10.81
N SER A 311 -20.96 4.18 -10.77
CA SER A 311 -20.05 3.07 -10.50
C SER A 311 -18.88 3.56 -9.67
N ALA A 312 -18.64 2.92 -8.53
CA ALA A 312 -17.54 3.23 -7.63
C ALA A 312 -16.18 2.94 -8.28
N SER A 313 -16.06 1.86 -9.02
CA SER A 313 -14.84 1.52 -9.76
C SER A 313 -14.51 2.57 -10.83
N LEU A 314 -15.50 3.09 -11.55
CA LEU A 314 -15.29 4.16 -12.53
C LEU A 314 -14.97 5.52 -11.86
N GLN A 315 -15.52 5.77 -10.67
CA GLN A 315 -15.15 6.94 -9.85
C GLN A 315 -13.68 6.86 -9.47
N GLU A 316 -13.25 5.73 -8.91
CA GLU A 316 -11.87 5.52 -8.49
C GLU A 316 -10.90 5.58 -9.68
N GLU A 317 -11.21 4.90 -10.78
CA GLU A 317 -10.43 4.96 -12.02
C GLU A 317 -10.31 6.39 -12.53
N THR A 318 -11.39 7.17 -12.49
CA THR A 318 -11.37 8.59 -12.91
C THR A 318 -10.47 9.42 -11.98
N GLN A 319 -10.57 9.23 -10.68
CA GLN A 319 -9.75 9.93 -9.70
C GLN A 319 -8.26 9.60 -9.88
N GLN A 320 -7.92 8.31 -10.02
CA GLN A 320 -6.56 7.85 -10.26
C GLN A 320 -5.98 8.41 -11.57
N ARG A 321 -6.77 8.41 -12.65
CA ARG A 321 -6.35 8.95 -13.94
C ARG A 321 -6.11 10.44 -13.93
N LEU A 322 -6.94 11.21 -13.24
CA LEU A 322 -6.74 12.64 -13.08
C LEU A 322 -5.45 12.92 -12.29
N ASN A 323 -5.23 12.20 -11.19
CA ASN A 323 -3.99 12.31 -10.40
C ASN A 323 -2.74 11.91 -11.19
N ALA A 324 -2.82 10.83 -11.96
CA ALA A 324 -1.72 10.32 -12.77
C ALA A 324 -1.28 11.27 -13.90
N THR A 325 -2.05 12.32 -14.22
CA THR A 325 -1.62 13.33 -15.20
C THR A 325 -0.41 14.13 -14.72
N GLY A 326 -0.18 14.24 -13.41
CA GLY A 326 0.91 15.00 -12.81
C GLY A 326 0.84 16.52 -13.00
N ILE A 327 -0.30 17.03 -13.47
CA ILE A 327 -0.52 18.48 -13.70
C ILE A 327 -1.36 19.14 -12.61
N PHE A 328 -2.03 18.32 -11.79
CA PHE A 328 -2.85 18.79 -10.68
C PHE A 328 -2.16 18.50 -9.36
N SER A 329 -2.15 19.47 -8.46
CA SER A 329 -1.73 19.30 -7.06
C SER A 329 -2.81 18.62 -6.24
N GLN A 330 -4.07 18.85 -6.60
CA GLN A 330 -5.22 18.27 -5.93
C GLN A 330 -6.34 18.04 -6.94
N THR A 331 -6.97 16.86 -6.84
CA THR A 331 -8.21 16.54 -7.55
C THR A 331 -9.22 15.96 -6.58
N ARG A 332 -10.48 16.36 -6.68
CA ARG A 332 -11.57 15.88 -5.86
C ARG A 332 -12.79 15.62 -6.74
N LEU A 333 -13.34 14.42 -6.65
CA LEU A 333 -14.62 14.08 -7.24
C LEU A 333 -15.71 14.13 -6.17
N SER A 334 -16.75 14.89 -6.43
CA SER A 334 -17.93 15.01 -5.58
C SER A 334 -19.17 14.65 -6.40
N PHE A 335 -20.12 14.00 -5.78
CA PHE A 335 -21.39 13.61 -6.38
C PHE A 335 -22.50 14.30 -5.60
N VAL A 336 -23.29 15.10 -6.28
CA VAL A 336 -24.30 15.95 -5.65
C VAL A 336 -25.67 15.55 -6.24
N PRO A 337 -26.64 15.14 -5.41
CA PRO A 337 -28.01 14.96 -5.85
C PRO A 337 -28.56 16.25 -6.45
N ILE A 338 -29.40 16.15 -7.47
CA ILE A 338 -29.93 17.32 -8.17
C ILE A 338 -30.91 18.09 -7.30
N ASP A 339 -31.71 17.35 -6.54
CA ASP A 339 -32.63 17.90 -5.56
C ASP A 339 -32.61 17.07 -4.26
N SER A 340 -33.26 17.62 -3.23
CA SER A 340 -33.33 16.99 -1.91
C SER A 340 -34.53 16.06 -1.74
N THR A 341 -35.31 15.81 -2.81
CA THR A 341 -36.51 14.99 -2.72
C THR A 341 -36.14 13.51 -2.56
N GLU A 342 -36.96 12.78 -1.83
CA GLU A 342 -36.76 11.35 -1.65
C GLU A 342 -36.82 10.55 -2.96
N GLN A 343 -37.43 11.12 -3.99
CA GLN A 343 -37.57 10.47 -5.31
C GLN A 343 -36.39 10.75 -6.25
N CYS A 344 -35.47 11.64 -5.87
CA CYS A 344 -34.29 11.97 -6.68
C CYS A 344 -33.40 10.73 -6.86
N SER A 345 -33.09 10.40 -8.11
CA SER A 345 -32.20 9.29 -8.49
C SER A 345 -31.09 9.74 -9.46
N GLN A 346 -30.83 11.04 -9.52
CA GLN A 346 -29.84 11.62 -10.43
C GLN A 346 -28.76 12.39 -9.68
N LEU A 347 -27.50 12.20 -10.11
CA LEU A 347 -26.33 12.84 -9.54
C LEU A 347 -25.66 13.76 -10.57
N ASP A 348 -25.28 14.94 -10.15
CA ASP A 348 -24.30 15.76 -10.85
C ASP A 348 -22.90 15.44 -10.28
N VAL A 349 -21.97 15.12 -11.18
CA VAL A 349 -20.56 14.91 -10.84
C VAL A 349 -19.83 16.24 -10.92
N VAL A 350 -19.10 16.58 -9.88
CA VAL A 350 -18.23 17.76 -9.82
C VAL A 350 -16.80 17.31 -9.59
N ALA A 351 -15.94 17.55 -10.57
CA ALA A 351 -14.52 17.32 -10.48
C ALA A 351 -13.79 18.64 -10.24
N ASP A 352 -13.37 18.89 -9.01
CA ASP A 352 -12.54 20.04 -8.66
C ASP A 352 -11.07 19.69 -8.87
N CYS A 353 -10.43 20.37 -9.80
CA CYS A 353 -9.04 20.16 -10.19
C CYS A 353 -8.23 21.45 -9.97
N VAL A 354 -7.27 21.40 -9.07
CA VAL A 354 -6.35 22.51 -8.80
C VAL A 354 -5.02 22.20 -9.46
N PHE A 355 -4.56 23.10 -10.33
CA PHE A 355 -3.27 22.94 -11.01
C PHE A 355 -2.12 23.00 -10.01
N ASP A 356 -1.10 22.22 -10.25
CA ASP A 356 0.19 22.35 -9.59
C ASP A 356 0.99 23.52 -10.18
N LYS A 357 2.07 23.89 -9.49
CA LYS A 357 2.99 24.95 -9.97
C LYS A 357 3.41 24.65 -11.41
N PRO A 358 3.32 25.66 -12.30
CA PRO A 358 3.60 25.44 -13.73
C PRO A 358 5.08 25.15 -14.01
N TYR A 359 5.96 25.61 -13.15
CA TYR A 359 7.40 25.40 -13.24
C TYR A 359 7.94 24.75 -11.97
N ASP A 360 8.86 23.81 -12.16
CA ASP A 360 9.62 23.19 -11.10
C ASP A 360 11.10 23.22 -11.48
N PHE A 361 11.92 23.72 -10.56
CA PHE A 361 13.37 23.87 -10.75
C PHE A 361 14.08 23.12 -9.66
N PHE A 362 15.09 22.35 -10.03
CA PHE A 362 15.94 21.65 -9.07
C PHE A 362 17.43 21.77 -9.41
N ILE A 363 18.24 21.73 -8.37
CA ILE A 363 19.69 21.64 -8.45
C ILE A 363 20.11 20.48 -7.57
N GLU A 364 20.91 19.58 -8.11
CA GLU A 364 21.44 18.42 -7.41
C GLU A 364 22.98 18.44 -7.55
N ALA A 365 23.67 18.24 -6.44
CA ALA A 365 25.13 18.11 -6.41
C ALA A 365 25.51 16.74 -5.88
N TYR A 366 26.35 16.03 -6.59
CA TYR A 366 26.83 14.70 -6.26
C TYR A 366 28.35 14.64 -6.18
N GLY A 367 28.87 13.76 -5.31
CA GLY A 367 30.25 13.29 -5.39
C GLY A 367 30.27 11.98 -6.20
N LYS A 368 30.98 11.97 -7.32
CA LYS A 368 31.12 10.81 -8.21
C LYS A 368 32.49 10.17 -8.01
N GLY A 369 32.52 8.91 -7.59
CA GLY A 369 33.73 8.13 -7.41
C GLY A 369 33.75 6.92 -8.35
N LYS A 370 34.93 6.63 -8.92
CA LYS A 370 35.15 5.43 -9.76
C LYS A 370 36.18 4.51 -9.12
N THR A 371 36.04 3.22 -9.35
CA THR A 371 37.01 2.20 -8.88
C THR A 371 38.43 2.42 -9.44
N SER A 372 38.56 3.20 -10.51
CA SER A 372 39.83 3.62 -11.08
C SER A 372 40.57 4.74 -10.29
N GLY A 373 40.10 5.10 -9.07
CA GLY A 373 40.70 6.15 -8.24
C GLY A 373 40.34 7.57 -8.69
N LYS A 374 39.42 7.74 -9.63
CA LYS A 374 38.92 9.05 -10.05
C LYS A 374 37.75 9.47 -9.18
N PHE A 375 37.81 10.71 -8.70
CA PHE A 375 36.77 11.33 -7.89
C PHE A 375 36.49 12.74 -8.38
N GLY A 376 35.23 13.20 -8.27
CA GLY A 376 34.89 14.58 -8.62
C GLY A 376 33.43 14.92 -8.37
N PRO A 377 33.08 16.23 -8.38
CA PRO A 377 31.73 16.70 -8.27
C PRO A 377 30.98 16.56 -9.60
N GLU A 378 29.66 16.25 -9.49
CA GLU A 378 28.70 16.35 -10.57
C GLU A 378 27.59 17.31 -10.13
N LEU A 379 27.26 18.26 -11.00
CA LEU A 379 26.17 19.19 -10.81
C LEU A 379 25.11 18.93 -11.87
N ILE A 380 23.86 18.79 -11.43
CA ILE A 380 22.70 18.61 -12.32
C ILE A 380 21.73 19.74 -12.03
N MET A 381 21.26 20.39 -13.07
CA MET A 381 20.20 21.40 -13.00
C MET A 381 19.05 20.97 -13.91
N GLY A 382 17.83 21.14 -13.44
CA GLY A 382 16.65 20.80 -14.23
C GLY A 382 15.54 21.79 -14.06
N LEU A 383 14.78 21.96 -15.16
CA LEU A 383 13.57 22.77 -15.23
C LEU A 383 12.47 21.92 -15.84
N THR A 384 11.37 21.77 -15.13
CA THR A 384 10.15 21.11 -15.61
C THR A 384 9.06 22.15 -15.82
N LYS A 385 8.47 22.15 -17.01
CA LYS A 385 7.25 22.92 -17.32
C LYS A 385 6.07 21.99 -17.43
N ARG A 386 5.11 22.11 -16.52
CA ARG A 386 3.86 21.35 -16.53
C ARG A 386 2.85 21.98 -17.46
N ASN A 387 2.08 21.11 -18.16
CA ASN A 387 1.02 21.54 -19.09
C ASN A 387 1.53 22.49 -20.18
N ALA A 388 2.67 22.16 -20.79
CA ALA A 388 3.43 23.04 -21.68
C ALA A 388 2.61 23.56 -22.87
N PHE A 389 1.73 22.72 -23.44
CA PHE A 389 0.91 23.04 -24.63
C PHE A 389 -0.59 22.85 -24.39
N ARG A 390 -1.05 22.96 -23.13
CA ARG A 390 -2.45 22.78 -22.72
C ARG A 390 -3.01 21.39 -22.95
N GLY A 391 -2.16 20.41 -23.16
CA GLY A 391 -2.51 19.00 -23.37
C GLY A 391 -2.12 18.08 -22.20
N GLY A 392 -1.67 18.66 -21.09
CA GLY A 392 -1.18 17.91 -19.93
C GLY A 392 0.24 17.39 -20.10
N GLU A 393 1.01 17.97 -21.02
CA GLU A 393 2.38 17.57 -21.30
C GLU A 393 3.33 18.06 -20.19
N LEU A 394 4.34 17.24 -19.87
CA LEU A 394 5.47 17.65 -19.05
C LEU A 394 6.69 17.84 -19.95
N LEU A 395 7.23 19.04 -19.97
CA LEU A 395 8.43 19.37 -20.71
C LEU A 395 9.57 19.56 -19.73
N ASN A 396 10.58 18.70 -19.79
CA ASN A 396 11.73 18.73 -18.91
C ASN A 396 12.98 19.12 -19.68
N PHE A 397 13.75 20.04 -19.09
CA PHE A 397 15.09 20.39 -19.50
C PHE A 397 16.03 19.98 -18.38
N ARG A 398 17.12 19.30 -18.71
CA ARG A 398 18.16 18.93 -17.77
C ARG A 398 19.51 19.25 -18.38
N VAL A 399 20.39 19.84 -17.59
CA VAL A 399 21.81 20.01 -17.92
C VAL A 399 22.64 19.42 -16.79
N ASN A 400 23.73 18.79 -17.14
CA ASN A 400 24.67 18.23 -16.19
C ASN A 400 26.10 18.60 -16.56
N GLY A 401 26.92 18.78 -15.53
CA GLY A 401 28.35 18.98 -15.65
C GLY A 401 29.09 18.21 -14.56
N ALA A 402 30.13 17.48 -14.93
CA ALA A 402 30.95 16.73 -14.00
C ALA A 402 32.44 16.98 -14.28
N PHE A 403 33.24 17.04 -13.23
CA PHE A 403 34.69 17.07 -13.29
C PHE A 403 35.21 15.86 -12.54
N GLU A 404 36.28 15.27 -13.03
CA GLU A 404 36.96 14.18 -12.35
C GLU A 404 38.47 14.48 -12.29
N TRP A 405 39.05 14.29 -11.14
CA TRP A 405 40.51 14.29 -10.96
C TRP A 405 40.97 12.95 -10.40
N THR A 406 42.20 12.60 -10.72
CA THR A 406 42.85 11.41 -10.16
C THR A 406 43.48 11.77 -8.82
N TRP A 407 43.18 11.02 -7.79
CA TRP A 407 43.81 11.08 -6.51
C TRP A 407 44.74 9.86 -6.41
N GLY A 408 46.02 10.02 -6.76
CA GLY A 408 46.98 8.95 -6.64
C GLY A 408 48.42 9.53 -6.71
N ARG A 409 49.24 9.12 -5.77
CA ARG A 409 50.68 9.44 -5.73
C ARG A 409 51.36 8.58 -6.80
N SER A 410 51.61 9.16 -7.97
CA SER A 410 52.57 8.58 -8.91
C SER A 410 53.93 9.16 -8.63
N ASP A 411 54.91 8.29 -8.45
CA ASP A 411 56.30 8.66 -8.11
C ASP A 411 57.07 9.39 -9.25
N ASN A 412 56.44 9.65 -10.36
CA ASN A 412 57.00 10.41 -11.47
C ASN A 412 56.13 11.61 -11.80
N GLN A 413 56.65 12.77 -11.44
CA GLN A 413 56.35 14.13 -11.86
C GLN A 413 55.24 14.36 -12.88
N GLU A 414 54.37 15.33 -12.56
CA GLU A 414 53.45 16.06 -13.43
C GLU A 414 52.15 15.32 -13.85
N SER A 415 51.18 15.22 -12.94
CA SER A 415 49.78 15.47 -13.31
C SER A 415 48.80 15.45 -12.12
N SER A 416 48.94 16.38 -11.22
CA SER A 416 47.83 16.84 -10.38
C SER A 416 46.95 17.77 -11.21
N GLY A 417 46.22 17.20 -12.18
CA GLY A 417 45.39 17.97 -13.08
C GLY A 417 44.00 17.35 -13.28
N MET A 418 43.04 18.15 -13.64
CA MET A 418 41.71 17.74 -14.07
C MET A 418 41.84 16.66 -15.14
N SER A 419 41.47 15.39 -14.79
CA SER A 419 41.72 14.22 -15.64
C SER A 419 40.58 13.97 -16.64
N SER A 420 39.39 14.43 -16.37
CA SER A 420 38.28 14.42 -17.31
C SER A 420 37.18 15.41 -16.93
N TYR A 421 36.43 15.86 -17.92
CA TYR A 421 35.20 16.59 -17.71
C TYR A 421 34.11 16.03 -18.62
N GLU A 422 32.89 16.12 -18.12
CA GLU A 422 31.68 15.69 -18.81
C GLU A 422 30.63 16.79 -18.67
N TYR A 423 30.01 17.16 -19.77
CA TYR A 423 28.83 18.02 -19.74
C TYR A 423 27.80 17.50 -20.73
N GLY A 424 26.54 17.69 -20.37
CA GLY A 424 25.45 17.18 -21.20
C GLY A 424 24.19 18.00 -21.02
N GLY A 425 23.29 17.78 -21.98
CA GLY A 425 21.95 18.34 -21.94
C GLY A 425 20.92 17.33 -22.39
N GLU A 426 19.77 17.37 -21.79
CA GLU A 426 18.62 16.53 -22.11
C GLU A 426 17.36 17.38 -22.18
N VAL A 427 16.55 17.13 -23.21
CA VAL A 427 15.18 17.63 -23.33
C VAL A 427 14.26 16.44 -23.43
N SER A 428 13.24 16.38 -22.57
CA SER A 428 12.24 15.35 -22.66
C SER A 428 10.83 15.93 -22.61
N LEU A 429 9.97 15.40 -23.49
CA LEU A 429 8.56 15.71 -23.58
C LEU A 429 7.74 14.47 -23.23
N GLN A 430 7.04 14.53 -22.12
CA GLN A 430 6.17 13.45 -21.66
C GLN A 430 4.71 13.82 -21.96
N LEU A 431 4.02 12.94 -22.67
CA LEU A 431 2.64 13.10 -23.10
C LEU A 431 1.74 12.11 -22.32
N PRO A 432 0.65 12.56 -21.65
CA PRO A 432 -0.26 11.68 -20.91
C PRO A 432 -1.19 10.89 -21.87
N ARG A 433 -0.62 10.29 -22.88
CA ARG A 433 -1.30 9.48 -23.87
C ARG A 433 -0.32 8.58 -24.62
N LEU A 434 -0.79 7.43 -25.08
CA LEU A 434 -0.01 6.59 -25.97
C LEU A 434 -0.03 7.16 -27.39
N LEU A 435 1.13 7.53 -27.89
CA LEU A 435 1.33 7.81 -29.31
C LEU A 435 1.71 6.50 -30.01
N ILE A 436 0.79 5.95 -30.80
CA ILE A 436 1.09 4.81 -31.66
C ILE A 436 1.28 5.37 -33.07
N PRO A 437 2.51 5.39 -33.57
CA PRO A 437 2.74 5.76 -34.97
C PRO A 437 1.97 4.79 -35.87
N PHE A 438 1.43 5.29 -36.95
CA PHE A 438 0.65 4.52 -37.95
C PHE A 438 -0.71 3.96 -37.45
N ARG A 439 -1.22 4.40 -36.31
CA ARG A 439 -2.58 4.07 -35.93
C ARG A 439 -3.56 4.82 -36.82
N GLY A 440 -4.28 4.11 -37.70
CA GLY A 440 -5.21 4.67 -38.67
C GLY A 440 -6.16 5.77 -38.13
N THR A 441 -6.77 6.52 -39.00
CA THR A 441 -7.64 7.66 -38.67
C THR A 441 -8.74 7.28 -37.68
N ALA A 442 -9.31 8.26 -36.98
CA ALA A 442 -10.42 8.03 -36.03
C ALA A 442 -11.59 7.29 -36.68
N LYS A 443 -11.85 7.59 -37.98
CA LYS A 443 -12.89 6.94 -38.81
C LYS A 443 -12.61 5.45 -38.97
N GLN A 444 -11.40 5.08 -39.36
CA GLN A 444 -10.98 3.67 -39.55
C GLN A 444 -11.06 2.89 -38.23
N ARG A 445 -10.74 3.53 -37.09
CA ARG A 445 -10.84 2.90 -35.78
C ARG A 445 -12.29 2.65 -35.36
N HIS A 446 -13.19 3.59 -35.65
CA HIS A 446 -14.62 3.41 -35.43
C HIS A 446 -15.21 2.32 -36.30
N GLU A 447 -14.83 2.24 -37.56
CA GLU A 447 -15.27 1.19 -38.47
C GLU A 447 -14.78 -0.20 -38.03
N LYS A 448 -13.50 -0.30 -37.61
CA LYS A 448 -12.94 -1.55 -37.09
C LYS A 448 -13.61 -1.98 -35.79
N ALA A 449 -13.97 -1.02 -34.90
CA ALA A 449 -14.73 -1.31 -33.68
C ALA A 449 -16.16 -1.77 -33.97
N ARG A 450 -16.84 -1.12 -34.95
CA ARG A 450 -18.17 -1.54 -35.41
C ARG A 450 -18.16 -2.97 -35.99
N ARG A 451 -17.20 -3.28 -36.87
CA ARG A 451 -17.04 -4.62 -37.43
C ARG A 451 -16.86 -5.68 -36.36
N ARG A 452 -16.00 -5.44 -35.35
CA ARG A 452 -15.81 -6.37 -34.23
C ARG A 452 -17.07 -6.60 -33.43
N ILE A 453 -17.87 -5.57 -33.19
CA ILE A 453 -19.15 -5.71 -32.49
C ILE A 453 -20.15 -6.50 -33.33
N GLN A 454 -20.21 -6.25 -34.66
CA GLN A 454 -21.09 -7.00 -35.57
C GLN A 454 -20.67 -8.48 -35.68
N GLU A 455 -19.38 -8.76 -35.76
CA GLU A 455 -18.84 -10.12 -35.75
C GLU A 455 -19.11 -10.86 -34.42
N ALA A 456 -19.11 -10.15 -33.30
CA ALA A 456 -19.44 -10.73 -32.00
C ALA A 456 -20.93 -11.01 -31.86
N ILE A 457 -21.80 -10.11 -32.33
CA ILE A 457 -23.26 -10.33 -32.41
C ILE A 457 -23.56 -11.55 -33.34
N ALA A 458 -22.87 -11.66 -34.46
CA ALA A 458 -23.03 -12.80 -35.36
C ALA A 458 -22.59 -14.13 -34.72
N ARG A 459 -21.74 -14.10 -33.71
CA ARG A 459 -21.31 -15.27 -32.92
C ARG A 459 -22.18 -15.53 -31.69
N GLY A 460 -23.26 -14.74 -31.49
CA GLY A 460 -24.15 -14.88 -30.34
C GLY A 460 -23.58 -14.28 -29.02
N GLU A 461 -22.49 -13.50 -29.08
CA GLU A 461 -21.92 -12.85 -27.92
C GLU A 461 -22.70 -11.57 -27.56
N ASP A 462 -22.94 -11.32 -26.26
CA ASP A 462 -23.57 -10.07 -25.82
C ASP A 462 -22.70 -8.85 -26.16
N PRO A 463 -23.25 -7.86 -26.91
CA PRO A 463 -22.53 -6.63 -27.27
C PRO A 463 -21.98 -5.85 -26.08
N ALA A 464 -22.63 -5.95 -24.90
CA ALA A 464 -22.18 -5.29 -23.67
C ALA A 464 -20.90 -5.94 -23.14
N THR A 465 -20.80 -7.27 -23.22
CA THR A 465 -19.63 -8.05 -22.80
C THR A 465 -18.44 -7.75 -23.70
N VAL A 466 -18.64 -7.64 -25.01
CA VAL A 466 -17.59 -7.29 -25.97
C VAL A 466 -17.06 -5.85 -25.76
N ARG A 467 -17.94 -4.94 -25.35
CA ARG A 467 -17.56 -3.57 -24.96
C ARG A 467 -16.79 -3.55 -23.61
N ARG A 468 -17.15 -4.41 -22.67
CA ARG A 468 -16.47 -4.55 -21.36
C ARG A 468 -15.07 -5.20 -21.47
N ARG A 469 -14.82 -6.06 -22.44
CA ARG A 469 -13.49 -6.68 -22.69
C ARG A 469 -12.38 -5.68 -23.07
N ARG A 470 -12.61 -4.38 -23.04
CA ARG A 470 -11.51 -3.40 -22.97
C ARG A 470 -10.82 -3.60 -21.64
N LYS A 471 -9.60 -4.19 -21.70
CA LYS A 471 -8.71 -4.29 -20.53
C LYS A 471 -8.69 -2.96 -19.82
N VAL A 472 -9.12 -2.96 -18.57
CA VAL A 472 -9.00 -1.83 -17.66
C VAL A 472 -7.50 -1.69 -17.39
N TYR A 473 -6.85 -0.75 -18.06
CA TYR A 473 -5.49 -0.37 -17.71
C TYR A 473 -5.60 0.63 -16.57
N TYR A 474 -5.24 0.21 -15.39
CA TYR A 474 -5.17 1.09 -14.21
C TYR A 474 -4.11 2.18 -14.39
N GLU A 475 -3.10 1.94 -15.23
CA GLU A 475 -2.07 2.91 -15.56
C GLU A 475 -2.46 3.76 -16.78
N THR A 476 -2.27 5.06 -16.65
CA THR A 476 -2.44 5.98 -17.78
C THR A 476 -1.26 5.79 -18.72
N PRO A 477 -1.46 5.31 -19.96
CA PRO A 477 -0.36 5.13 -20.88
C PRO A 477 0.27 6.48 -21.21
N MET A 478 1.58 6.57 -21.03
CA MET A 478 2.38 7.77 -21.33
C MET A 478 3.34 7.51 -22.47
N THR A 479 3.65 8.55 -23.24
CA THR A 479 4.71 8.54 -24.25
C THR A 479 5.74 9.58 -23.89
N THR A 480 6.99 9.16 -23.76
CA THR A 480 8.12 10.06 -23.52
C THR A 480 8.99 10.14 -24.79
N LEU A 481 9.15 11.34 -25.29
CA LEU A 481 10.13 11.67 -26.32
C LEU A 481 11.33 12.31 -25.61
N ARG A 482 12.52 11.75 -25.83
CA ARG A 482 13.74 12.23 -25.20
C ARG A 482 14.82 12.46 -26.24
N ALA A 483 15.49 13.60 -26.15
CA ALA A 483 16.69 13.91 -26.90
C ALA A 483 17.77 14.32 -25.90
N SER A 484 18.94 13.70 -25.97
CA SER A 484 20.06 14.01 -25.08
C SER A 484 21.36 14.05 -25.87
N THR A 485 22.27 14.87 -25.41
CA THR A 485 23.64 14.95 -25.89
C THR A 485 24.59 15.03 -24.71
N SER A 486 25.74 14.38 -24.80
CA SER A 486 26.82 14.50 -23.82
C SER A 486 28.17 14.58 -24.53
N VAL A 487 29.02 15.37 -23.96
CA VAL A 487 30.41 15.50 -24.41
C VAL A 487 31.32 15.07 -23.25
N ILE A 488 32.16 14.10 -23.52
CA ILE A 488 33.12 13.57 -22.54
C ILE A 488 34.52 13.79 -23.08
N ASN A 489 35.31 14.58 -22.36
CA ASN A 489 36.72 14.73 -22.65
C ASN A 489 37.53 13.96 -21.59
N ARG A 490 38.33 13.01 -22.04
CA ARG A 490 39.23 12.20 -21.20
C ARG A 490 40.66 12.52 -21.60
N LYS A 491 41.47 13.04 -20.65
CA LYS A 491 42.90 13.00 -20.83
C LYS A 491 43.37 11.57 -20.56
N ALA A 492 44.03 10.98 -21.54
CA ALA A 492 44.65 9.66 -21.44
C ALA A 492 45.84 9.70 -20.46
#